data_069847a1f8d12a60aaf9e07eb113e8e7
#
_entry.id   069847a1f8d12a60aaf9e07eb113e8e7
#
_cell.length_a   1.000
_cell.length_b   1.000
_cell.length_c   1.000
_cell.angle_alpha   90.00
_cell.angle_beta   90.00
_cell.angle_gamma   90.00
#
_symmetry.space_group_name_H-M   'P 1'
#
loop_
_entity.id
_entity.type
_entity.pdbx_description
1 polymer ?
#
loop_
_entity_poly.entity_id
_entity_poly.type
_entity_poly.pdbx_seq_one_letter_code
_entity_poly.pdbx_strand_id
1 'polypeptide(L)'
;MIATGRGNRFPNARGADVSKTDWFKRGLGTRSGDDYIACDIETVPHLGNHQVSIFATAVREKGKAHGEPIGVLGIFFDWQPQASAVVKGIRLDDEEWKMTRCLLVDENHRIIAASDDQGVLHEQVHLPETGKTVGYYQNDQTVTGYALTPGYETYRGQGWYGVVIQTVRAEG
;
A
#
# COMPACT_ATOMS: atom_id res chain seq x y z
N MET A 1 19.82 9.26 -6.40
CA MET A 1 19.48 9.60 -4.99
C MET A 1 20.70 10.17 -4.30
N ILE A 2 20.60 11.36 -3.68
CA ILE A 2 21.74 12.07 -3.09
C ILE A 2 21.97 11.64 -1.64
N ALA A 3 20.91 11.48 -0.87
CA ALA A 3 20.96 11.15 0.54
C ALA A 3 19.90 10.11 0.91
N THR A 4 20.16 9.34 1.95
CA THR A 4 19.22 8.40 2.55
C THR A 4 19.39 8.40 4.06
N GLY A 5 18.28 8.42 4.80
CA GLY A 5 18.29 8.42 6.26
C GLY A 5 18.79 7.11 6.88
N ARG A 6 18.86 6.02 6.11
CA ARG A 6 19.32 4.69 6.56
C ARG A 6 20.38 4.09 5.64
N GLY A 7 21.41 4.90 5.32
CA GLY A 7 22.48 4.51 4.38
C GLY A 7 23.21 3.22 4.76
N ASN A 8 23.37 2.94 6.07
CA ASN A 8 24.01 1.69 6.52
C ASN A 8 23.13 0.45 6.24
N ARG A 9 21.80 0.58 6.33
CA ARG A 9 20.86 -0.50 6.02
C ARG A 9 20.70 -0.71 4.50
N PHE A 10 20.77 0.39 3.72
CA PHE A 10 20.52 0.39 2.29
C PHE A 10 21.69 1.05 1.53
N PRO A 11 22.85 0.40 1.47
CA PRO A 11 24.06 1.00 0.85
C PRO A 11 23.85 1.32 -0.64
N ASN A 12 23.03 0.54 -1.33
CA ASN A 12 22.76 0.72 -2.77
C ASN A 12 21.75 1.85 -3.06
N ALA A 13 21.12 2.43 -2.04
CA ALA A 13 20.19 3.54 -2.23
C ALA A 13 20.92 4.84 -2.60
N ARG A 14 22.13 5.06 -2.00
CA ARG A 14 22.93 6.24 -2.34
C ARG A 14 23.53 6.09 -3.72
N GLY A 15 23.33 7.10 -4.57
CA GLY A 15 23.79 7.08 -5.96
C GLY A 15 22.83 6.40 -6.94
N ALA A 16 21.75 5.75 -6.47
CA ALA A 16 20.74 5.18 -7.37
C ALA A 16 20.10 6.27 -8.24
N ASP A 17 20.01 6.01 -9.55
CA ASP A 17 19.27 6.88 -10.46
C ASP A 17 17.77 6.60 -10.32
N VAL A 18 17.05 7.57 -9.75
CA VAL A 18 15.59 7.52 -9.52
C VAL A 18 14.82 8.45 -10.46
N SER A 19 15.51 9.10 -11.40
CA SER A 19 14.91 10.11 -12.30
C SER A 19 13.78 9.57 -13.18
N LYS A 20 13.77 8.27 -13.44
CA LYS A 20 12.77 7.60 -14.28
C LYS A 20 11.62 6.99 -13.47
N THR A 21 11.72 6.94 -12.14
CA THR A 21 10.67 6.37 -11.29
C THR A 21 9.41 7.25 -11.25
N ASP A 22 8.25 6.61 -11.09
CA ASP A 22 6.97 7.30 -11.04
C ASP A 22 6.91 8.27 -9.85
N TRP A 23 7.27 7.81 -8.67
CA TRP A 23 7.26 8.62 -7.46
C TRP A 23 8.12 9.90 -7.58
N PHE A 24 9.29 9.81 -8.24
CA PHE A 24 10.17 10.96 -8.43
C PHE A 24 9.54 11.99 -9.38
N LYS A 25 9.02 11.53 -10.53
CA LYS A 25 8.37 12.40 -11.52
C LYS A 25 7.13 13.07 -10.96
N ARG A 26 6.26 12.29 -10.31
CA ARG A 26 5.03 12.82 -9.69
C ARG A 26 5.35 13.74 -8.52
N GLY A 27 6.32 13.37 -7.66
CA GLY A 27 6.77 14.20 -6.55
C GLY A 27 7.35 15.54 -7.01
N LEU A 28 8.12 15.55 -8.12
CA LEU A 28 8.64 16.78 -8.72
C LEU A 28 7.52 17.68 -9.26
N GLY A 29 6.41 17.08 -9.72
CA GLY A 29 5.25 17.77 -10.28
C GLY A 29 4.25 18.28 -9.24
N THR A 30 4.49 18.13 -7.93
CA THR A 30 3.62 18.71 -6.89
C THR A 30 3.53 20.21 -6.99
N ARG A 31 2.35 20.80 -6.71
CA ARG A 31 2.05 22.22 -7.01
C ARG A 31 2.57 23.19 -5.95
N SER A 32 2.68 22.72 -4.70
CA SER A 32 3.13 23.56 -3.57
C SER A 32 3.91 22.72 -2.56
N GLY A 33 4.44 23.37 -1.53
CA GLY A 33 5.09 22.71 -0.41
C GLY A 33 4.14 21.92 0.51
N ASP A 34 2.83 22.17 0.40
CA ASP A 34 1.79 21.47 1.18
C ASP A 34 1.19 20.30 0.39
N ASP A 35 1.59 20.14 -0.87
CA ASP A 35 1.13 19.06 -1.75
C ASP A 35 2.10 17.88 -1.72
N TYR A 36 1.57 16.67 -1.81
CA TYR A 36 2.35 15.44 -1.88
C TYR A 36 1.65 14.40 -2.74
N ILE A 37 2.38 13.39 -3.15
CA ILE A 37 1.83 12.21 -3.80
C ILE A 37 2.02 10.99 -2.90
N ALA A 38 1.09 10.05 -3.01
CA ALA A 38 1.22 8.70 -2.48
C ALA A 38 1.25 7.71 -3.66
N CYS A 39 2.10 6.69 -3.56
CA CYS A 39 2.18 5.59 -4.50
C CYS A 39 1.68 4.31 -3.85
N ASP A 40 1.14 3.42 -4.66
CA ASP A 40 0.82 2.06 -4.25
C ASP A 40 2.05 1.30 -3.78
N ILE A 41 1.79 0.13 -3.17
CA ILE A 41 2.87 -0.72 -2.69
C ILE A 41 3.66 -1.26 -3.86
N GLU A 42 4.97 -1.03 -3.81
CA GLU A 42 5.92 -1.54 -4.80
C GLU A 42 7.16 -2.14 -4.15
N THR A 43 7.84 -2.99 -4.89
CA THR A 43 9.13 -3.56 -4.50
C THR A 43 10.25 -2.67 -5.05
N VAL A 44 11.15 -2.20 -4.18
CA VAL A 44 12.22 -1.27 -4.55
C VAL A 44 13.59 -1.96 -4.52
N PRO A 45 14.22 -2.19 -5.70
CA PRO A 45 15.47 -2.94 -5.80
C PRO A 45 16.64 -2.33 -5.01
N HIS A 46 16.83 -1.03 -5.08
CA HIS A 46 17.91 -0.35 -4.35
C HIS A 46 17.69 -0.24 -2.84
N LEU A 47 16.52 -0.66 -2.35
CA LEU A 47 16.21 -0.89 -0.94
C LEU A 47 16.20 -2.38 -0.58
N GLY A 48 16.94 -3.23 -1.30
CA GLY A 48 17.05 -4.66 -1.04
C GLY A 48 15.75 -5.42 -1.33
N ASN A 49 14.98 -4.99 -2.32
CA ASN A 49 13.68 -5.53 -2.69
C ASN A 49 12.62 -5.46 -1.57
N HIS A 50 12.75 -4.48 -0.66
CA HIS A 50 11.70 -4.23 0.31
C HIS A 50 10.44 -3.72 -0.39
N GLN A 51 9.29 -4.20 0.09
CA GLN A 51 7.98 -3.66 -0.27
C GLN A 51 7.75 -2.38 0.52
N VAL A 52 7.42 -1.31 -0.17
CA VAL A 52 7.27 0.02 0.45
C VAL A 52 6.04 0.74 -0.09
N SER A 53 5.42 1.56 0.75
CA SER A 53 4.56 2.65 0.34
C SER A 53 5.41 3.91 0.24
N ILE A 54 5.25 4.70 -0.82
CA ILE A 54 6.07 5.89 -1.05
C ILE A 54 5.20 7.13 -1.00
N PHE A 55 5.60 8.08 -0.16
CA PHE A 55 5.06 9.43 -0.15
C PHE A 55 6.15 10.38 -0.64
N ALA A 56 5.84 11.27 -1.57
CA ALA A 56 6.85 12.18 -2.11
C ALA A 56 6.29 13.58 -2.39
N THR A 57 7.17 14.58 -2.24
CA THR A 57 6.89 15.97 -2.54
C THR A 57 8.12 16.67 -3.08
N ALA A 58 7.94 17.76 -3.85
CA ALA A 58 9.04 18.56 -4.33
C ALA A 58 9.74 19.30 -3.19
N VAL A 59 11.05 19.21 -3.16
CA VAL A 59 11.90 20.17 -2.41
C VAL A 59 12.02 21.42 -3.22
N ARG A 60 11.69 22.57 -2.63
CA ARG A 60 11.59 23.84 -3.35
C ARG A 60 12.64 24.83 -2.90
N GLU A 61 13.05 25.68 -3.84
CA GLU A 61 14.07 26.69 -3.61
C GLU A 61 13.72 27.58 -2.40
N LYS A 62 14.70 27.77 -1.51
CA LYS A 62 14.60 28.58 -0.28
C LYS A 62 13.47 28.16 0.66
N GLY A 63 12.96 26.94 0.55
CA GLY A 63 11.83 26.45 1.37
C GLY A 63 10.51 27.18 1.13
N LYS A 64 10.35 27.89 0.03
CA LYS A 64 9.11 28.61 -0.30
C LYS A 64 8.07 27.62 -0.83
N ALA A 65 6.83 27.75 -0.37
CA ALA A 65 5.72 26.87 -0.79
C ALA A 65 5.53 26.79 -2.32
N HIS A 66 5.80 27.89 -3.04
CA HIS A 66 5.70 28.00 -4.49
C HIS A 66 7.05 28.32 -5.17
N GLY A 67 8.18 27.98 -4.50
CA GLY A 67 9.50 28.10 -5.12
C GLY A 67 9.71 27.06 -6.23
N GLU A 68 10.72 27.29 -7.08
CA GLU A 68 11.09 26.32 -8.12
C GLU A 68 11.49 24.97 -7.51
N PRO A 69 11.00 23.84 -8.05
CA PRO A 69 11.40 22.50 -7.61
C PRO A 69 12.90 22.26 -7.90
N ILE A 70 13.66 21.95 -6.86
CA ILE A 70 15.10 21.66 -6.96
C ILE A 70 15.43 20.19 -6.67
N GLY A 71 14.45 19.39 -6.29
CA GLY A 71 14.58 17.97 -5.97
C GLY A 71 13.28 17.41 -5.44
N VAL A 72 13.33 16.16 -4.99
CA VAL A 72 12.19 15.45 -4.40
C VAL A 72 12.62 14.82 -3.08
N LEU A 73 11.79 15.02 -2.06
CA LEU A 73 11.83 14.24 -0.83
C LEU A 73 10.90 13.05 -0.98
N GLY A 74 11.43 11.83 -0.89
CA GLY A 74 10.66 10.57 -0.84
C GLY A 74 10.75 9.95 0.54
N ILE A 75 9.61 9.59 1.12
CA ILE A 75 9.51 8.81 2.36
C ILE A 75 9.07 7.40 1.96
N PHE A 76 9.95 6.43 2.21
CA PHE A 76 9.74 5.01 1.90
C PHE A 76 9.33 4.31 3.19
N PHE A 77 8.07 3.97 3.28
CA PHE A 77 7.49 3.35 4.44
C PHE A 77 7.58 1.83 4.30
N ASP A 78 8.28 1.16 5.21
CA ASP A 78 8.43 -0.31 5.22
C ASP A 78 7.06 -0.96 5.39
N TRP A 79 6.55 -1.56 4.30
CA TRP A 79 5.16 -1.99 4.23
C TRP A 79 4.89 -3.29 5.00
N GLN A 80 5.78 -4.26 4.90
CA GLN A 80 5.53 -5.61 5.38
C GLN A 80 5.18 -5.71 6.88
N PRO A 81 5.87 -5.01 7.80
CA PRO A 81 5.48 -5.03 9.23
C PRO A 81 4.10 -4.44 9.48
N GLN A 82 3.73 -3.38 8.75
CA GLN A 82 2.42 -2.74 8.89
C GLN A 82 1.31 -3.62 8.30
N ALA A 83 1.54 -4.15 7.11
CA ALA A 83 0.65 -5.09 6.46
C ALA A 83 0.30 -6.26 7.37
N SER A 84 1.34 -6.90 7.94
CA SER A 84 1.17 -8.02 8.87
C SER A 84 0.36 -7.63 10.11
N ALA A 85 0.64 -6.47 10.70
CA ALA A 85 -0.10 -5.99 11.87
C ALA A 85 -1.59 -5.76 11.57
N VAL A 86 -1.92 -5.27 10.37
CA VAL A 86 -3.31 -5.03 9.96
C VAL A 86 -4.04 -6.36 9.71
N VAL A 87 -3.50 -7.23 8.84
CA VAL A 87 -4.23 -8.43 8.42
C VAL A 87 -4.22 -9.56 9.47
N LYS A 88 -3.23 -9.58 10.38
CA LYS A 88 -3.14 -10.55 11.48
C LYS A 88 -3.65 -10.00 12.82
N GLY A 89 -3.97 -8.71 12.89
CA GLY A 89 -4.51 -8.05 14.09
C GLY A 89 -6.03 -8.18 14.26
N ILE A 90 -6.71 -8.86 13.35
CA ILE A 90 -8.16 -9.10 13.43
C ILE A 90 -8.43 -10.11 14.55
N ARG A 91 -9.45 -9.82 15.36
CA ARG A 91 -9.81 -10.66 16.52
C ARG A 91 -10.66 -11.84 16.05
N LEU A 92 -9.99 -12.94 15.77
CA LEU A 92 -10.59 -14.26 15.46
C LEU A 92 -10.03 -15.27 16.44
N ASP A 93 -10.81 -16.31 16.75
CA ASP A 93 -10.30 -17.47 17.48
C ASP A 93 -9.51 -18.44 16.57
N ASP A 94 -8.90 -19.47 17.17
CA ASP A 94 -8.04 -20.41 16.43
C ASP A 94 -8.80 -21.21 15.37
N GLU A 95 -10.08 -21.50 15.58
CA GLU A 95 -10.91 -22.23 14.60
C GLU A 95 -11.37 -21.30 13.47
N GLU A 96 -11.70 -20.07 13.79
CA GLU A 96 -12.02 -19.03 12.78
C GLU A 96 -10.82 -18.74 11.90
N TRP A 97 -9.60 -18.64 12.46
CA TRP A 97 -8.38 -18.43 11.69
C TRP A 97 -8.10 -19.54 10.66
N LYS A 98 -8.45 -20.79 10.96
CA LYS A 98 -8.28 -21.91 10.02
C LYS A 98 -9.13 -21.79 8.77
N MET A 99 -10.21 -21.02 8.84
CA MET A 99 -11.19 -20.87 7.76
C MET A 99 -11.21 -19.47 7.15
N THR A 100 -10.43 -18.53 7.69
CA THR A 100 -10.52 -17.12 7.32
C THR A 100 -9.20 -16.63 6.75
N ARG A 101 -9.27 -15.97 5.60
CA ARG A 101 -8.18 -15.26 4.96
C ARG A 101 -8.48 -13.77 4.98
N CYS A 102 -7.60 -12.97 5.56
CA CYS A 102 -7.74 -11.52 5.65
C CYS A 102 -6.74 -10.85 4.72
N LEU A 103 -7.21 -9.89 3.92
CA LEU A 103 -6.43 -9.25 2.88
C LEU A 103 -6.57 -7.73 2.95
N LEU A 104 -5.54 -7.02 2.48
CA LEU A 104 -5.67 -5.68 1.91
C LEU A 104 -5.41 -5.77 0.40
N VAL A 105 -6.21 -5.06 -0.37
CA VAL A 105 -6.04 -4.94 -1.82
C VAL A 105 -6.00 -3.48 -2.24
N ASP A 106 -5.24 -3.17 -3.30
CA ASP A 106 -5.16 -1.82 -3.86
C ASP A 106 -6.41 -1.46 -4.70
N GLU A 107 -6.43 -0.29 -5.29
CA GLU A 107 -7.54 0.19 -6.14
C GLU A 107 -7.83 -0.70 -7.36
N ASN A 108 -6.83 -1.48 -7.80
CA ASN A 108 -6.94 -2.46 -8.87
C ASN A 108 -7.26 -3.86 -8.35
N HIS A 109 -7.62 -3.99 -7.08
CA HIS A 109 -7.89 -5.23 -6.37
C HIS A 109 -6.70 -6.21 -6.29
N ARG A 110 -5.47 -5.74 -6.54
CA ARG A 110 -4.25 -6.52 -6.37
C ARG A 110 -3.96 -6.68 -4.86
N ILE A 111 -3.62 -7.88 -4.43
CA ILE A 111 -3.31 -8.16 -3.02
C ILE A 111 -2.03 -7.41 -2.64
N ILE A 112 -2.12 -6.52 -1.65
CA ILE A 112 -0.99 -5.79 -1.08
C ILE A 112 -0.62 -6.27 0.33
N ALA A 113 -1.50 -7.02 0.98
CA ALA A 113 -1.24 -7.76 2.22
C ALA A 113 -2.15 -8.97 2.32
N ALA A 114 -1.68 -10.06 2.93
CA ALA A 114 -2.45 -11.26 3.19
C ALA A 114 -2.07 -11.87 4.54
N SER A 115 -3.04 -12.42 5.27
CA SER A 115 -2.80 -13.05 6.58
C SER A 115 -1.97 -14.34 6.48
N ASP A 116 -2.00 -14.99 5.32
CA ASP A 116 -1.25 -16.20 4.97
C ASP A 116 0.03 -15.90 4.16
N ASP A 117 0.34 -14.63 3.94
CA ASP A 117 1.47 -14.12 3.15
C ASP A 117 1.46 -14.61 1.66
N GLN A 118 0.32 -15.14 1.15
CA GLN A 118 0.21 -15.65 -0.22
C GLN A 118 -0.34 -14.61 -1.20
N GLY A 119 0.15 -14.67 -2.45
CA GLY A 119 -0.34 -13.86 -3.57
C GLY A 119 0.00 -12.37 -3.54
N VAL A 120 0.76 -11.89 -2.53
CA VAL A 120 1.09 -10.48 -2.34
C VAL A 120 1.86 -9.93 -3.54
N LEU A 121 1.36 -8.83 -4.12
CA LEU A 121 1.79 -8.14 -5.34
C LEU A 121 1.67 -8.94 -6.65
N HIS A 122 1.11 -10.15 -6.62
CA HIS A 122 1.01 -11.03 -7.79
C HIS A 122 -0.42 -11.44 -8.14
N GLU A 123 -1.31 -11.55 -7.14
CA GLU A 123 -2.69 -11.97 -7.33
C GLU A 123 -3.66 -10.81 -7.17
N GLN A 124 -4.83 -10.96 -7.79
CA GLN A 124 -5.97 -10.06 -7.65
C GLN A 124 -7.16 -10.80 -7.06
N VAL A 125 -7.96 -10.06 -6.29
CA VAL A 125 -9.25 -10.54 -5.77
C VAL A 125 -10.35 -9.96 -6.64
N HIS A 126 -11.28 -10.81 -7.06
CA HIS A 126 -12.46 -10.32 -7.76
C HIS A 126 -13.43 -9.68 -6.75
N LEU A 127 -13.56 -8.36 -6.78
CA LEU A 127 -14.61 -7.64 -6.05
C LEU A 127 -15.71 -7.21 -7.01
N PRO A 128 -17.00 -7.29 -6.62
CA PRO A 128 -18.10 -6.93 -7.49
C PRO A 128 -18.09 -5.44 -7.85
N GLU A 129 -18.20 -5.12 -9.11
CA GLU A 129 -18.31 -3.74 -9.63
C GLU A 129 -19.72 -3.17 -9.39
N THR A 130 -20.12 -3.08 -8.13
CA THR A 130 -21.47 -2.60 -7.75
C THR A 130 -21.55 -1.10 -7.50
N GLY A 131 -20.39 -0.40 -7.55
CA GLY A 131 -20.27 0.99 -7.10
C GLY A 131 -20.39 1.17 -5.58
N LYS A 132 -20.50 0.08 -4.80
CA LYS A 132 -20.55 0.10 -3.34
C LYS A 132 -19.15 0.04 -2.75
N THR A 133 -18.93 0.85 -1.74
CA THR A 133 -17.66 0.87 -0.98
C THR A 133 -17.59 -0.18 0.12
N VAL A 134 -18.69 -0.85 0.42
CA VAL A 134 -18.80 -1.93 1.40
C VAL A 134 -19.84 -2.94 0.92
N GLY A 135 -19.57 -4.23 1.13
CA GLY A 135 -20.50 -5.28 0.76
C GLY A 135 -19.97 -6.67 1.07
N TYR A 136 -20.73 -7.66 0.64
CA TYR A 136 -20.31 -9.05 0.64
C TYR A 136 -20.92 -9.78 -0.55
N TYR A 137 -20.31 -10.90 -0.90
CA TYR A 137 -20.85 -11.90 -1.82
C TYR A 137 -20.46 -13.29 -1.35
N GLN A 138 -21.15 -14.30 -1.86
CA GLN A 138 -20.90 -15.68 -1.50
C GLN A 138 -21.01 -16.60 -2.72
N ASN A 139 -20.32 -17.72 -2.64
CA ASN A 139 -20.48 -18.87 -3.50
C ASN A 139 -20.62 -20.13 -2.64
N ASP A 140 -20.62 -21.32 -3.25
CA ASP A 140 -20.81 -22.59 -2.53
C ASP A 140 -19.70 -22.90 -1.52
N GLN A 141 -18.56 -22.25 -1.60
CA GLN A 141 -17.37 -22.55 -0.81
C GLN A 141 -16.96 -21.42 0.14
N THR A 142 -17.25 -20.16 -0.22
CA THR A 142 -16.75 -19.01 0.53
C THR A 142 -17.78 -17.89 0.66
N VAL A 143 -17.68 -17.16 1.76
CA VAL A 143 -18.27 -15.82 1.93
C VAL A 143 -17.14 -14.80 1.92
N THR A 144 -17.26 -13.78 1.09
CA THR A 144 -16.27 -12.71 0.96
C THR A 144 -16.91 -11.37 1.33
N GLY A 145 -16.44 -10.77 2.40
CA GLY A 145 -16.79 -9.40 2.81
C GLY A 145 -15.70 -8.42 2.39
N TYR A 146 -16.07 -7.20 2.01
CA TYR A 146 -15.13 -6.15 1.63
C TYR A 146 -15.59 -4.78 2.09
N ALA A 147 -14.62 -3.91 2.38
CA ALA A 147 -14.87 -2.51 2.71
C ALA A 147 -13.72 -1.63 2.24
N LEU A 148 -14.05 -0.49 1.62
CA LEU A 148 -13.08 0.54 1.27
C LEU A 148 -12.48 1.12 2.56
N THR A 149 -11.16 1.21 2.62
CA THR A 149 -10.48 1.86 3.73
C THR A 149 -10.71 3.37 3.66
N PRO A 150 -11.23 4.00 4.73
CA PRO A 150 -11.43 5.44 4.72
C PRO A 150 -10.08 6.18 4.75
N GLY A 151 -10.07 7.40 4.25
CA GLY A 151 -8.98 8.34 4.53
C GLY A 151 -8.99 8.76 6.00
N TYR A 152 -7.98 9.52 6.39
CA TYR A 152 -7.88 10.09 7.73
C TYR A 152 -7.43 11.55 7.64
N GLU A 153 -8.18 12.47 8.22
CA GLU A 153 -7.94 13.92 8.16
C GLU A 153 -7.80 14.42 6.71
N THR A 154 -6.62 14.93 6.34
CA THR A 154 -6.31 15.42 4.99
C THR A 154 -5.91 14.31 4.01
N TYR A 155 -5.61 13.12 4.50
CA TYR A 155 -5.29 11.95 3.70
C TYR A 155 -6.57 11.29 3.18
N ARG A 156 -6.77 11.33 1.87
CA ARG A 156 -7.99 10.82 1.22
C ARG A 156 -8.05 9.30 1.06
N GLY A 157 -7.03 8.58 1.51
CA GLY A 157 -6.86 7.16 1.21
C GLY A 157 -6.31 6.94 -0.22
N GLN A 158 -6.04 5.67 -0.55
CA GLN A 158 -5.51 5.25 -1.85
C GLN A 158 -6.47 4.29 -2.57
N GLY A 159 -7.76 4.28 -2.20
CA GLY A 159 -8.72 3.38 -2.82
C GLY A 159 -8.56 1.91 -2.41
N TRP A 160 -7.88 1.63 -1.30
CA TRP A 160 -7.65 0.27 -0.85
C TRP A 160 -8.87 -0.33 -0.16
N TYR A 161 -9.03 -1.65 -0.29
CA TYR A 161 -10.08 -2.39 0.39
C TYR A 161 -9.49 -3.37 1.41
N GLY A 162 -10.12 -3.45 2.58
CA GLY A 162 -10.01 -4.60 3.46
C GLY A 162 -10.94 -5.70 2.97
N VAL A 163 -10.45 -6.92 2.87
CA VAL A 163 -11.21 -8.08 2.39
C VAL A 163 -11.07 -9.23 3.38
N VAL A 164 -12.19 -9.87 3.72
CA VAL A 164 -12.22 -11.08 4.54
C VAL A 164 -12.88 -12.18 3.73
N ILE A 165 -12.18 -13.28 3.53
CA ILE A 165 -12.68 -14.48 2.85
C ILE A 165 -12.80 -15.59 3.87
N GLN A 166 -14.02 -16.09 4.07
CA GLN A 166 -14.28 -17.19 4.99
C GLN A 166 -14.79 -18.42 4.24
N THR A 167 -14.17 -19.55 4.48
CA THR A 167 -14.62 -20.84 3.93
C THR A 167 -15.90 -21.29 4.65
N VAL A 168 -16.92 -21.66 3.88
CA VAL A 168 -18.18 -22.21 4.43
C VAL A 168 -17.94 -23.67 4.81
N ARG A 169 -18.32 -24.06 6.04
CA ARG A 169 -18.35 -25.46 6.42
C ARG A 169 -19.41 -26.17 5.59
N ALA A 170 -19.04 -27.22 4.88
CA ALA A 170 -20.03 -28.13 4.33
C ALA A 170 -20.81 -28.71 5.52
N GLU A 171 -22.13 -28.47 5.57
CA GLU A 171 -23.00 -29.22 6.48
C GLU A 171 -22.92 -30.70 6.08
N GLY A 172 -22.35 -31.53 6.98
CA GLY A 172 -22.26 -32.95 6.81
C GLY A 172 -23.57 -33.64 7.13
#